data_8970f59fc3203b73d53cb2d589a78ebb
#
_entry.id   8970f59fc3203b73d53cb2d589a78ebb
#
_cell.length_a   1.000
_cell.length_b   1.000
_cell.length_c   1.000
_cell.angle_alpha   90.00
_cell.angle_beta   90.00
_cell.angle_gamma   90.00
#
_symmetry.space_group_name_H-M   'P 1'
#
loop_
_entity.id
_entity.type
_entity.pdbx_description
1 polymer ?
#
loop_
_entity_poly.entity_id
_entity_poly.type
_entity_poly.pdbx_seq_one_letter_code
_entity_poly.pdbx_strand_id
1 'polypeptide(L)'
;MKRIILLTLLCTTTILMAQRINHIQEAIADYDYETALILIAKEKTTIPLLLQKGKAQRGLGLNAEALSTYQEIIANDTANTRAYIEAAECCRSLAKNQQALKYYEQALDLNPENKYVRIQYIGLLLSLQKFQEALGESSLMTEKDSSAIALHLQAQSFEGMEEFLPATGCYYNIQEKYPDDYLAAAKLGALNIAGSYFDEAIEATEKYRRIDTTNVAVNRQNALAYCLNKDYPTAIQRYEYLVSQGDSSFHTCYYLGISYYAEEKYYEAHDFLEAARKYDPEN
;
A
#
# COMPACT_ATOMS: atom_id res chain seq x y z
N MET A 1 7.02 -50.73 -38.81
CA MET A 1 6.08 -50.95 -37.73
C MET A 1 6.62 -50.48 -36.37
N LYS A 2 7.75 -50.93 -35.84
CA LYS A 2 8.27 -50.53 -34.48
C LYS A 2 8.45 -49.00 -34.31
N ARG A 3 8.91 -48.25 -35.33
CA ARG A 3 9.07 -46.78 -35.26
C ARG A 3 7.73 -46.00 -35.22
N ILE A 4 6.69 -46.50 -35.88
CA ILE A 4 5.36 -45.88 -35.89
C ILE A 4 4.68 -46.10 -34.54
N ILE A 5 4.78 -47.36 -33.99
CA ILE A 5 4.27 -47.67 -32.64
C ILE A 5 4.97 -46.81 -31.56
N LEU A 6 6.27 -46.58 -31.68
CA LEU A 6 7.02 -45.73 -30.73
C LEU A 6 6.59 -44.28 -30.84
N LEU A 7 6.35 -43.75 -32.04
CA LEU A 7 5.86 -42.37 -32.28
C LEU A 7 4.43 -42.18 -31.76
N THR A 8 3.53 -43.15 -31.97
CA THR A 8 2.16 -43.09 -31.46
C THR A 8 2.13 -43.16 -29.93
N LEU A 9 2.97 -43.99 -29.32
CA LEU A 9 3.09 -44.08 -27.85
C LEU A 9 3.64 -42.75 -27.25
N LEU A 10 4.62 -42.13 -27.93
CA LEU A 10 5.17 -40.85 -27.52
C LEU A 10 4.13 -39.74 -27.61
N CYS A 11 3.36 -39.66 -28.71
CA CYS A 11 2.28 -38.69 -28.89
C CYS A 11 1.14 -38.87 -27.85
N THR A 12 0.75 -40.09 -27.53
CA THR A 12 -0.30 -40.34 -26.53
C THR A 12 0.15 -39.97 -25.11
N THR A 13 1.41 -40.23 -24.76
CA THR A 13 1.95 -39.82 -23.43
C THR A 13 2.09 -38.31 -23.29
N THR A 14 2.48 -37.60 -24.34
CA THR A 14 2.55 -36.11 -24.31
C THR A 14 1.16 -35.47 -24.22
N ILE A 15 0.17 -36.01 -24.93
CA ILE A 15 -1.23 -35.52 -24.84
C ILE A 15 -1.79 -35.75 -23.43
N LEU A 16 -1.55 -36.93 -22.86
CA LEU A 16 -2.03 -37.25 -21.51
C LEU A 16 -1.38 -36.35 -20.44
N MET A 17 -0.09 -36.03 -20.61
CA MET A 17 0.65 -35.14 -19.72
C MET A 17 0.14 -33.71 -19.82
N ALA A 18 -0.15 -33.23 -21.03
CA ALA A 18 -0.73 -31.92 -21.25
C ALA A 18 -2.13 -31.77 -20.59
N GLN A 19 -2.98 -32.80 -20.72
CA GLN A 19 -4.30 -32.81 -20.08
C GLN A 19 -4.21 -32.73 -18.54
N ARG A 20 -3.26 -33.48 -17.92
CA ARG A 20 -3.07 -33.42 -16.47
C ARG A 20 -2.60 -32.05 -15.98
N ILE A 21 -1.69 -31.40 -16.71
CA ILE A 21 -1.25 -30.08 -16.42
C ILE A 21 -2.42 -29.09 -16.51
N ASN A 22 -3.29 -29.22 -17.52
CA ASN A 22 -4.49 -28.38 -17.63
C ASN A 22 -5.43 -28.56 -16.45
N HIS A 23 -5.69 -29.80 -15.99
CA HIS A 23 -6.52 -30.02 -14.81
C HIS A 23 -5.93 -29.41 -13.53
N ILE A 24 -4.60 -29.39 -13.37
CA ILE A 24 -3.93 -28.70 -12.27
C ILE A 24 -4.16 -27.18 -12.36
N GLN A 25 -4.04 -26.63 -13.57
CA GLN A 25 -4.25 -25.20 -13.79
C GLN A 25 -5.71 -24.79 -13.57
N GLU A 26 -6.66 -25.60 -14.00
CA GLU A 26 -8.09 -25.41 -13.76
C GLU A 26 -8.39 -25.44 -12.25
N ALA A 27 -7.93 -26.46 -11.51
CA ALA A 27 -8.11 -26.53 -10.06
C ALA A 27 -7.53 -25.30 -9.34
N ILE A 28 -6.37 -24.79 -9.78
CA ILE A 28 -5.80 -23.56 -9.21
C ILE A 28 -6.60 -22.32 -9.59
N ALA A 29 -7.16 -22.26 -10.80
CA ALA A 29 -8.00 -21.15 -11.26
C ALA A 29 -9.33 -21.09 -10.50
N ASP A 30 -9.87 -22.26 -10.16
CA ASP A 30 -11.11 -22.43 -9.41
C ASP A 30 -10.89 -22.35 -7.88
N TYR A 31 -9.65 -22.02 -7.43
CA TYR A 31 -9.26 -21.97 -6.02
C TYR A 31 -9.38 -23.32 -5.27
N ASP A 32 -9.50 -24.44 -5.99
CA ASP A 32 -9.48 -25.79 -5.43
C ASP A 32 -8.02 -26.26 -5.23
N TYR A 33 -7.36 -25.63 -4.26
CA TYR A 33 -5.95 -25.85 -4.00
C TYR A 33 -5.65 -27.25 -3.44
N GLU A 34 -6.59 -27.87 -2.74
CA GLU A 34 -6.44 -29.24 -2.23
C GLU A 34 -6.37 -30.24 -3.38
N THR A 35 -7.33 -30.16 -4.32
CA THR A 35 -7.31 -30.98 -5.53
C THR A 35 -6.06 -30.75 -6.36
N ALA A 36 -5.63 -29.46 -6.50
CA ALA A 36 -4.40 -29.13 -7.20
C ALA A 36 -3.18 -29.83 -6.59
N LEU A 37 -3.02 -29.83 -5.27
CA LEU A 37 -1.92 -30.50 -4.58
C LEU A 37 -1.96 -32.03 -4.76
N ILE A 38 -3.16 -32.65 -4.72
CA ILE A 38 -3.34 -34.06 -4.95
C ILE A 38 -2.95 -34.46 -6.40
N LEU A 39 -3.28 -33.63 -7.37
CA LEU A 39 -2.91 -33.84 -8.77
C LEU A 39 -1.40 -33.66 -8.99
N ILE A 40 -0.81 -32.59 -8.43
CA ILE A 40 0.63 -32.32 -8.52
C ILE A 40 1.46 -33.47 -7.92
N ALA A 41 1.02 -34.02 -6.79
CA ALA A 41 1.72 -35.15 -6.13
C ALA A 41 1.84 -36.40 -6.96
N LYS A 42 1.02 -36.55 -8.02
CA LYS A 42 1.04 -37.71 -8.96
C LYS A 42 1.99 -37.49 -10.14
N GLU A 43 2.52 -36.27 -10.29
CA GLU A 43 3.35 -35.93 -11.44
C GLU A 43 4.84 -35.89 -11.06
N LYS A 44 5.69 -36.04 -12.09
CA LYS A 44 7.14 -35.88 -11.90
C LYS A 44 7.46 -34.41 -11.56
N THR A 45 8.25 -34.21 -10.53
CA THR A 45 8.66 -32.89 -10.08
C THR A 45 9.40 -32.12 -11.18
N THR A 46 8.90 -30.92 -11.48
CA THR A 46 9.51 -29.94 -12.40
C THR A 46 9.34 -28.54 -11.83
N ILE A 47 10.18 -27.59 -12.22
CA ILE A 47 10.09 -26.19 -11.73
C ILE A 47 8.69 -25.59 -11.97
N PRO A 48 8.05 -25.73 -13.16
CA PRO A 48 6.68 -25.24 -13.35
C PRO A 48 5.66 -25.85 -12.38
N LEU A 49 5.77 -27.15 -12.07
CA LEU A 49 4.89 -27.80 -11.12
C LEU A 49 5.16 -27.38 -9.68
N LEU A 50 6.43 -27.17 -9.30
CA LEU A 50 6.79 -26.61 -8.00
C LEU A 50 6.23 -25.20 -7.82
N LEU A 51 6.25 -24.36 -8.86
CA LEU A 51 5.61 -23.04 -8.82
C LEU A 51 4.10 -23.15 -8.56
N GLN A 52 3.42 -24.09 -9.21
CA GLN A 52 1.98 -24.34 -8.98
C GLN A 52 1.73 -24.91 -7.57
N LYS A 53 2.61 -25.82 -7.10
CA LYS A 53 2.55 -26.37 -5.74
C LYS A 53 2.66 -25.25 -4.70
N GLY A 54 3.67 -24.39 -4.80
CA GLY A 54 3.86 -23.27 -3.90
C GLY A 54 2.67 -22.31 -3.91
N LYS A 55 2.10 -22.04 -5.11
CA LYS A 55 0.89 -21.21 -5.23
C LYS A 55 -0.31 -21.85 -4.51
N ALA A 56 -0.55 -23.14 -4.69
CA ALA A 56 -1.64 -23.85 -4.03
C ALA A 56 -1.44 -23.89 -2.49
N GLN A 57 -0.21 -24.14 -2.03
CA GLN A 57 0.13 -24.10 -0.61
C GLN A 57 -0.13 -22.71 0.01
N ARG A 58 0.26 -21.62 -0.67
CA ARG A 58 -0.06 -20.26 -0.23
C ARG A 58 -1.57 -20.00 -0.19
N GLY A 59 -2.30 -20.49 -1.18
CA GLY A 59 -3.76 -20.37 -1.22
C GLY A 59 -4.47 -21.04 -0.05
N LEU A 60 -3.88 -22.11 0.49
CA LEU A 60 -4.33 -22.79 1.71
C LEU A 60 -3.77 -22.19 3.01
N GLY A 61 -2.98 -21.11 2.93
CA GLY A 61 -2.32 -20.52 4.10
C GLY A 61 -1.11 -21.31 4.61
N LEU A 62 -0.67 -22.36 3.91
CA LEU A 62 0.49 -23.20 4.25
C LEU A 62 1.79 -22.48 3.85
N ASN A 63 2.03 -21.30 4.42
CA ASN A 63 3.12 -20.42 4.02
C ASN A 63 4.52 -21.02 4.32
N ALA A 64 4.67 -21.85 5.34
CA ALA A 64 5.94 -22.48 5.67
C ALA A 64 6.33 -23.55 4.63
N GLU A 65 5.37 -24.36 4.22
CA GLU A 65 5.53 -25.38 3.19
C GLU A 65 5.76 -24.75 1.82
N ALA A 66 5.03 -23.66 1.52
CA ALA A 66 5.22 -22.90 0.30
C ALA A 66 6.64 -22.29 0.23
N LEU A 67 7.13 -21.71 1.33
CA LEU A 67 8.49 -21.20 1.41
C LEU A 67 9.51 -22.30 1.12
N SER A 68 9.35 -23.49 1.72
CA SER A 68 10.23 -24.62 1.45
C SER A 68 10.21 -25.03 -0.04
N THR A 69 9.02 -25.02 -0.65
CA THR A 69 8.85 -25.33 -2.09
C THR A 69 9.56 -24.28 -2.95
N TYR A 70 9.46 -23.00 -2.65
CA TYR A 70 10.16 -21.95 -3.41
C TYR A 70 11.67 -21.98 -3.18
N GLN A 71 12.13 -22.33 -1.98
CA GLN A 71 13.56 -22.57 -1.71
C GLN A 71 14.12 -23.74 -2.52
N GLU A 72 13.35 -24.81 -2.71
CA GLU A 72 13.71 -25.91 -3.61
C GLU A 72 13.87 -25.43 -5.05
N ILE A 73 12.99 -24.55 -5.53
CA ILE A 73 13.12 -23.96 -6.87
C ILE A 73 14.41 -23.13 -6.96
N ILE A 74 14.65 -22.24 -5.99
CA ILE A 74 15.85 -21.39 -5.95
C ILE A 74 17.14 -22.20 -5.95
N ALA A 75 17.15 -23.33 -5.21
CA ALA A 75 18.31 -24.22 -5.17
C ALA A 75 18.61 -24.89 -6.53
N ASN A 76 17.58 -25.14 -7.34
CA ASN A 76 17.71 -25.76 -8.66
C ASN A 76 17.84 -24.75 -9.81
N ASP A 77 17.35 -23.53 -9.62
CA ASP A 77 17.38 -22.44 -10.61
C ASP A 77 17.55 -21.10 -9.86
N THR A 78 18.81 -20.70 -9.67
CA THR A 78 19.18 -19.47 -8.97
C THR A 78 18.81 -18.18 -9.74
N ALA A 79 18.38 -18.30 -11.01
CA ALA A 79 17.93 -17.18 -11.83
C ALA A 79 16.38 -17.03 -11.83
N ASN A 80 15.67 -17.83 -11.05
CA ASN A 80 14.21 -17.83 -11.02
C ASN A 80 13.67 -16.66 -10.19
N THR A 81 13.59 -15.50 -10.78
CA THR A 81 13.08 -14.27 -10.12
C THR A 81 11.72 -14.48 -9.45
N ARG A 82 10.82 -15.28 -10.08
CA ARG A 82 9.50 -15.57 -9.53
C ARG A 82 9.59 -16.30 -8.19
N ALA A 83 10.47 -17.28 -8.08
CA ALA A 83 10.64 -18.06 -6.85
C ALA A 83 11.14 -17.17 -5.68
N TYR A 84 12.03 -16.21 -5.95
CA TYR A 84 12.46 -15.24 -4.94
C TYR A 84 11.30 -14.33 -4.49
N ILE A 85 10.49 -13.81 -5.42
CA ILE A 85 9.33 -12.98 -5.08
C ILE A 85 8.36 -13.75 -4.19
N GLU A 86 7.99 -14.96 -4.59
CA GLU A 86 7.03 -15.80 -3.85
C GLU A 86 7.58 -16.23 -2.48
N ALA A 87 8.90 -16.50 -2.39
CA ALA A 87 9.57 -16.77 -1.12
C ALA A 87 9.53 -15.56 -0.18
N ALA A 88 9.74 -14.34 -0.71
CA ALA A 88 9.62 -13.10 0.04
C ALA A 88 8.21 -12.91 0.61
N GLU A 89 7.18 -13.14 -0.21
CA GLU A 89 5.78 -13.05 0.21
C GLU A 89 5.44 -14.08 1.31
N CYS A 90 5.94 -15.32 1.18
CA CYS A 90 5.79 -16.32 2.24
C CYS A 90 6.48 -15.87 3.54
N CYS A 91 7.68 -15.30 3.44
CA CYS A 91 8.41 -14.79 4.60
C CYS A 91 7.67 -13.62 5.27
N ARG A 92 7.05 -12.72 4.51
CA ARG A 92 6.19 -11.64 5.05
C ARG A 92 5.00 -12.21 5.82
N SER A 93 4.30 -13.17 5.23
CA SER A 93 3.16 -13.85 5.88
C SER A 93 3.55 -14.56 7.17
N LEU A 94 4.80 -15.01 7.27
CA LEU A 94 5.38 -15.66 8.45
C LEU A 94 6.06 -14.68 9.43
N ALA A 95 5.94 -13.37 9.20
CA ALA A 95 6.63 -12.30 9.95
C ALA A 95 8.18 -12.43 9.96
N LYS A 96 8.76 -13.15 8.99
CA LYS A 96 10.22 -13.30 8.79
C LYS A 96 10.76 -12.14 7.96
N ASN A 97 10.54 -10.91 8.41
CA ASN A 97 10.74 -9.68 7.64
C ASN A 97 12.18 -9.52 7.10
N GLN A 98 13.21 -9.84 7.90
CA GLN A 98 14.61 -9.75 7.46
C GLN A 98 14.93 -10.74 6.32
N GLN A 99 14.30 -11.90 6.34
CA GLN A 99 14.45 -12.88 5.27
C GLN A 99 13.69 -12.46 4.01
N ALA A 100 12.52 -11.85 4.19
CA ALA A 100 11.75 -11.28 3.08
C ALA A 100 12.53 -10.18 2.34
N LEU A 101 13.18 -9.25 3.07
CA LEU A 101 14.03 -8.23 2.47
C LEU A 101 15.12 -8.85 1.58
N LYS A 102 15.83 -9.87 2.06
CA LYS A 102 16.89 -10.55 1.28
C LYS A 102 16.35 -11.17 -0.01
N TYR A 103 15.17 -11.77 0.04
CA TYR A 103 14.57 -12.35 -1.16
C TYR A 103 14.10 -11.30 -2.15
N TYR A 104 13.55 -10.16 -1.70
CA TYR A 104 13.22 -9.05 -2.59
C TYR A 104 14.46 -8.45 -3.23
N GLU A 105 15.54 -8.25 -2.46
CA GLU A 105 16.83 -7.76 -2.95
C GLU A 105 17.37 -8.68 -4.06
N GLN A 106 17.40 -10.00 -3.83
CA GLN A 106 17.81 -10.98 -4.84
C GLN A 106 16.91 -10.98 -6.09
N ALA A 107 15.60 -10.77 -5.91
CA ALA A 107 14.69 -10.63 -7.04
C ALA A 107 14.94 -9.35 -7.85
N LEU A 108 15.33 -8.24 -7.19
CA LEU A 108 15.69 -6.98 -7.83
C LEU A 108 17.06 -7.05 -8.49
N ASP A 109 18.02 -7.79 -7.94
CA ASP A 109 19.31 -8.05 -8.58
C ASP A 109 19.14 -8.77 -9.92
N LEU A 110 18.18 -9.72 -9.98
CA LEU A 110 17.87 -10.46 -11.21
C LEU A 110 17.02 -9.63 -12.19
N ASN A 111 16.14 -8.77 -11.70
CA ASN A 111 15.30 -7.90 -12.52
C ASN A 111 15.12 -6.51 -11.87
N PRO A 112 16.08 -5.60 -12.07
CA PRO A 112 16.04 -4.25 -11.46
C PRO A 112 14.85 -3.39 -11.89
N GLU A 113 14.22 -3.71 -13.02
CA GLU A 113 13.08 -2.95 -13.56
C GLU A 113 11.72 -3.43 -13.02
N ASN A 114 11.70 -4.41 -12.13
CA ASN A 114 10.45 -4.94 -11.57
C ASN A 114 9.86 -3.96 -10.55
N LYS A 115 9.01 -3.05 -11.04
CA LYS A 115 8.33 -2.03 -10.21
C LYS A 115 7.54 -2.63 -9.06
N TYR A 116 6.82 -3.74 -9.30
CA TYR A 116 6.05 -4.40 -8.24
C TYR A 116 6.93 -4.82 -7.06
N VAL A 117 8.02 -5.51 -7.35
CA VAL A 117 8.96 -5.98 -6.31
C VAL A 117 9.57 -4.81 -5.56
N ARG A 118 9.98 -3.75 -6.26
CA ARG A 118 10.56 -2.56 -5.63
C ARG A 118 9.57 -1.87 -4.69
N ILE A 119 8.30 -1.74 -5.10
CA ILE A 119 7.24 -1.19 -4.23
C ILE A 119 7.08 -2.04 -2.97
N GLN A 120 7.02 -3.38 -3.09
CA GLN A 120 6.91 -4.28 -1.94
C GLN A 120 8.13 -4.20 -1.03
N TYR A 121 9.32 -4.11 -1.61
CA TYR A 121 10.59 -3.96 -0.89
C TYR A 121 10.62 -2.67 -0.09
N ILE A 122 10.32 -1.53 -0.73
CA ILE A 122 10.27 -0.22 -0.07
C ILE A 122 9.20 -0.22 1.04
N GLY A 123 7.99 -0.75 0.76
CA GLY A 123 6.93 -0.84 1.77
C GLY A 123 7.35 -1.64 3.00
N LEU A 124 8.11 -2.72 2.80
CA LEU A 124 8.66 -3.50 3.92
C LEU A 124 9.77 -2.74 4.66
N LEU A 125 10.65 -2.02 3.96
CA LEU A 125 11.67 -1.16 4.57
C LEU A 125 11.03 -0.07 5.45
N LEU A 126 9.99 0.61 4.94
CA LEU A 126 9.22 1.61 5.69
C LEU A 126 8.59 1.02 6.95
N SER A 127 7.97 -0.16 6.83
CA SER A 127 7.35 -0.84 7.99
C SER A 127 8.34 -1.26 9.08
N LEU A 128 9.60 -1.45 8.70
CA LEU A 128 10.72 -1.76 9.58
C LEU A 128 11.51 -0.52 10.02
N GLN A 129 11.02 0.67 9.72
CA GLN A 129 11.64 1.96 10.03
C GLN A 129 13.05 2.12 9.42
N LYS A 130 13.34 1.43 8.32
CA LYS A 130 14.58 1.54 7.55
C LYS A 130 14.46 2.66 6.51
N PHE A 131 14.21 3.86 6.99
CA PHE A 131 13.80 5.00 6.17
C PHE A 131 14.88 5.44 5.17
N GLN A 132 16.16 5.39 5.56
CA GLN A 132 17.26 5.75 4.66
C GLN A 132 17.40 4.78 3.48
N GLU A 133 17.23 3.46 3.74
CA GLU A 133 17.24 2.44 2.69
C GLU A 133 16.01 2.60 1.78
N ALA A 134 14.83 2.86 2.38
CA ALA A 134 13.61 3.14 1.64
C ALA A 134 13.71 4.38 0.76
N LEU A 135 14.37 5.45 1.24
CA LEU A 135 14.62 6.66 0.46
C LEU A 135 15.51 6.37 -0.74
N GLY A 136 16.60 5.60 -0.57
CA GLY A 136 17.47 5.22 -1.67
C GLY A 136 16.70 4.52 -2.80
N GLU A 137 15.90 3.51 -2.44
CA GLU A 137 15.12 2.74 -3.41
C GLU A 137 13.98 3.53 -4.06
N SER A 138 13.28 4.39 -3.29
CA SER A 138 12.23 5.24 -3.84
C SER A 138 12.78 6.34 -4.74
N SER A 139 13.97 6.87 -4.46
CA SER A 139 14.67 7.83 -5.33
C SER A 139 15.02 7.22 -6.69
N LEU A 140 15.51 5.95 -6.70
CA LEU A 140 15.73 5.22 -7.95
C LEU A 140 14.45 5.03 -8.77
N MET A 141 13.29 4.90 -8.10
CA MET A 141 12.01 4.84 -8.79
C MET A 141 11.63 6.21 -9.39
N THR A 142 11.76 7.29 -8.62
CA THR A 142 11.34 8.63 -9.06
C THR A 142 12.21 9.19 -10.17
N GLU A 143 13.48 8.83 -10.25
CA GLU A 143 14.37 9.17 -11.36
C GLU A 143 13.89 8.59 -12.71
N LYS A 144 13.32 7.38 -12.68
CA LYS A 144 12.82 6.68 -13.87
C LYS A 144 11.34 6.92 -14.16
N ASP A 145 10.56 7.05 -13.12
CA ASP A 145 9.10 7.13 -13.16
C ASP A 145 8.59 7.94 -11.98
N SER A 146 8.28 9.20 -12.23
CA SER A 146 7.68 10.08 -11.22
C SER A 146 6.17 9.84 -11.07
N SER A 147 5.75 8.57 -10.99
CA SER A 147 4.37 8.19 -10.68
C SER A 147 3.98 8.59 -9.26
N ALA A 148 2.67 8.75 -9.01
CA ALA A 148 2.18 9.09 -7.67
C ALA A 148 2.69 8.11 -6.61
N ILE A 149 2.70 6.80 -6.91
CA ILE A 149 3.20 5.76 -6.00
C ILE A 149 4.67 5.99 -5.64
N ALA A 150 5.54 6.25 -6.63
CA ALA A 150 6.96 6.48 -6.39
C ALA A 150 7.19 7.70 -5.50
N LEU A 151 6.51 8.81 -5.80
CA LEU A 151 6.58 10.04 -5.04
C LEU A 151 6.00 9.87 -3.61
N HIS A 152 4.92 9.11 -3.43
CA HIS A 152 4.40 8.81 -2.10
C HIS A 152 5.38 8.00 -1.26
N LEU A 153 6.02 6.98 -1.83
CA LEU A 153 7.03 6.17 -1.12
C LEU A 153 8.24 7.01 -0.72
N GLN A 154 8.66 7.92 -1.60
CA GLN A 154 9.74 8.87 -1.30
C GLN A 154 9.34 9.84 -0.18
N ALA A 155 8.14 10.43 -0.24
CA ALA A 155 7.62 11.30 0.79
C ALA A 155 7.52 10.60 2.15
N GLN A 156 7.01 9.36 2.18
CA GLN A 156 6.94 8.56 3.42
C GLN A 156 8.32 8.26 4.00
N SER A 157 9.32 8.05 3.15
CA SER A 157 10.70 7.87 3.60
C SER A 157 11.25 9.12 4.28
N PHE A 158 11.00 10.30 3.70
CA PHE A 158 11.36 11.58 4.31
C PHE A 158 10.58 11.85 5.62
N GLU A 159 9.26 11.57 5.64
CA GLU A 159 8.47 11.70 6.87
C GLU A 159 9.02 10.82 8.00
N GLY A 160 9.40 9.58 7.68
CA GLY A 160 9.98 8.65 8.65
C GLY A 160 11.32 9.12 9.23
N MET A 161 12.06 9.91 8.48
CA MET A 161 13.31 10.59 8.93
C MET A 161 13.06 11.95 9.57
N GLU A 162 11.78 12.37 9.70
CA GLU A 162 11.39 13.70 10.17
C GLU A 162 11.89 14.85 9.26
N GLU A 163 12.21 14.54 8.01
CA GLU A 163 12.59 15.51 6.99
C GLU A 163 11.35 16.09 6.28
N PHE A 164 10.60 16.92 6.98
CA PHE A 164 9.27 17.36 6.54
C PHE A 164 9.30 18.30 5.32
N LEU A 165 10.33 19.10 5.12
CA LEU A 165 10.44 19.97 3.93
C LEU A 165 10.58 19.18 2.64
N PRO A 166 11.50 18.20 2.49
CA PRO A 166 11.53 17.33 1.33
C PRO A 166 10.25 16.53 1.14
N ALA A 167 9.63 16.01 2.22
CA ALA A 167 8.35 15.32 2.15
C ALA A 167 7.25 16.21 1.54
N THR A 168 7.14 17.44 2.02
CA THR A 168 6.20 18.45 1.49
C THR A 168 6.46 18.70 -0.01
N GLY A 169 7.72 18.82 -0.43
CA GLY A 169 8.09 18.95 -1.84
C GLY A 169 7.60 17.79 -2.71
N CYS A 170 7.70 16.56 -2.23
CA CYS A 170 7.16 15.39 -2.93
C CYS A 170 5.64 15.47 -3.08
N TYR A 171 4.91 15.87 -2.02
CA TYR A 171 3.45 15.99 -2.09
C TYR A 171 2.99 17.15 -2.99
N TYR A 172 3.71 18.26 -3.07
CA TYR A 172 3.44 19.31 -4.06
C TYR A 172 3.60 18.78 -5.49
N ASN A 173 4.66 18.01 -5.77
CA ASN A 173 4.85 17.38 -7.07
C ASN A 173 3.72 16.39 -7.42
N ILE A 174 3.19 15.66 -6.42
CA ILE A 174 2.02 14.78 -6.63
C ILE A 174 0.81 15.65 -6.96
N GLN A 175 0.52 16.67 -6.17
CA GLN A 175 -0.67 17.52 -6.38
C GLN A 175 -0.65 18.26 -7.72
N GLU A 176 0.53 18.59 -8.26
CA GLU A 176 0.65 19.20 -9.58
C GLU A 176 0.35 18.21 -10.71
N LYS A 177 0.84 16.97 -10.59
CA LYS A 177 0.70 15.94 -11.64
C LYS A 177 -0.59 15.15 -11.53
N TYR A 178 -1.08 14.95 -10.30
CA TYR A 178 -2.22 14.14 -9.93
C TYR A 178 -3.15 14.93 -9.01
N PRO A 179 -3.86 15.94 -9.53
CA PRO A 179 -4.63 16.88 -8.71
C PRO A 179 -5.81 16.23 -7.96
N ASP A 180 -6.21 15.02 -8.35
CA ASP A 180 -7.23 14.18 -7.72
C ASP A 180 -6.68 13.25 -6.62
N ASP A 181 -5.37 13.33 -6.33
CA ASP A 181 -4.75 12.58 -5.23
C ASP A 181 -5.09 13.22 -3.87
N TYR A 182 -6.14 12.69 -3.22
CA TYR A 182 -6.59 13.19 -1.92
C TYR A 182 -5.55 13.01 -0.81
N LEU A 183 -4.72 11.95 -0.90
CA LEU A 183 -3.73 11.67 0.12
C LEU A 183 -2.63 12.75 0.12
N ALA A 184 -2.17 13.14 -1.06
CA ALA A 184 -1.22 14.25 -1.19
C ALA A 184 -1.82 15.56 -0.65
N ALA A 185 -3.07 15.88 -1.00
CA ALA A 185 -3.74 17.09 -0.51
C ALA A 185 -3.91 17.09 1.01
N ALA A 186 -4.32 15.95 1.61
CA ALA A 186 -4.45 15.82 3.06
C ALA A 186 -3.09 15.91 3.77
N LYS A 187 -2.04 15.31 3.21
CA LYS A 187 -0.68 15.38 3.74
C LYS A 187 -0.10 16.78 3.64
N LEU A 188 -0.30 17.49 2.53
CA LEU A 188 0.09 18.90 2.41
C LEU A 188 -0.60 19.77 3.46
N GLY A 189 -1.92 19.59 3.63
CA GLY A 189 -2.66 20.27 4.69
C GLY A 189 -2.03 20.04 6.06
N ALA A 190 -1.77 18.77 6.41
CA ALA A 190 -1.23 18.40 7.71
C ALA A 190 0.20 18.93 7.94
N LEU A 191 1.10 18.76 6.96
CA LEU A 191 2.49 19.21 7.08
C LEU A 191 2.61 20.73 7.12
N ASN A 192 1.85 21.45 6.29
CA ASN A 192 1.83 22.90 6.31
C ASN A 192 1.24 23.44 7.62
N ILE A 193 0.19 22.82 8.17
CA ILE A 193 -0.34 23.16 9.50
C ILE A 193 0.72 22.94 10.57
N ALA A 194 1.42 21.81 10.57
CA ALA A 194 2.49 21.52 11.52
C ALA A 194 3.63 22.55 11.46
N GLY A 195 3.92 23.07 10.27
CA GLY A 195 4.89 24.14 10.04
C GLY A 195 4.35 25.55 10.31
N SER A 196 3.06 25.68 10.67
CA SER A 196 2.36 26.97 10.81
C SER A 196 2.21 27.76 9.50
N TYR A 197 2.27 27.08 8.35
CA TYR A 197 2.03 27.63 7.01
C TYR A 197 0.54 27.47 6.67
N PHE A 198 -0.33 28.23 7.36
CA PHE A 198 -1.79 28.03 7.29
C PHE A 198 -2.37 28.42 5.93
N ASP A 199 -1.85 29.45 5.28
CA ASP A 199 -2.30 29.87 3.95
C ASP A 199 -1.97 28.81 2.90
N GLU A 200 -0.79 28.21 2.96
CA GLU A 200 -0.38 27.10 2.08
C GLU A 200 -1.21 25.83 2.33
N ALA A 201 -1.57 25.59 3.59
CA ALA A 201 -2.46 24.48 3.93
C ALA A 201 -3.87 24.68 3.34
N ILE A 202 -4.40 25.89 3.42
CA ILE A 202 -5.67 26.28 2.82
C ILE A 202 -5.60 26.11 1.30
N GLU A 203 -4.58 26.69 0.65
CA GLU A 203 -4.41 26.61 -0.80
C GLU A 203 -4.37 25.17 -1.29
N ALA A 204 -3.53 24.32 -0.69
CA ALA A 204 -3.37 22.92 -1.08
C ALA A 204 -4.68 22.12 -0.93
N THR A 205 -5.40 22.32 0.18
CA THR A 205 -6.65 21.61 0.44
C THR A 205 -7.81 22.15 -0.42
N GLU A 206 -7.91 23.46 -0.64
CA GLU A 206 -8.92 24.04 -1.54
C GLU A 206 -8.69 23.63 -3.01
N LYS A 207 -7.44 23.48 -3.45
CA LYS A 207 -7.13 22.98 -4.79
C LYS A 207 -7.76 21.60 -5.04
N TYR A 208 -7.66 20.69 -4.08
CA TYR A 208 -8.33 19.38 -4.16
C TYR A 208 -9.85 19.51 -4.03
N ARG A 209 -10.36 20.36 -3.12
CA ARG A 209 -11.80 20.54 -2.89
C ARG A 209 -12.57 21.06 -4.10
N ARG A 210 -11.89 21.68 -5.06
CA ARG A 210 -12.50 22.04 -6.36
C ARG A 210 -12.84 20.82 -7.21
N ILE A 211 -12.21 19.66 -6.93
CA ILE A 211 -12.41 18.39 -7.63
C ILE A 211 -13.42 17.52 -6.86
N ASP A 212 -13.19 17.37 -5.55
CA ASP A 212 -14.04 16.56 -4.66
C ASP A 212 -14.20 17.25 -3.31
N THR A 213 -15.42 17.67 -3.01
CA THR A 213 -15.78 18.29 -1.73
C THR A 213 -16.14 17.29 -0.64
N THR A 214 -16.21 15.98 -0.95
CA THR A 214 -16.72 14.97 -0.02
C THR A 214 -15.64 14.29 0.82
N ASN A 215 -14.37 14.40 0.43
CA ASN A 215 -13.29 13.70 1.12
C ASN A 215 -13.09 14.25 2.55
N VAL A 216 -13.38 13.41 3.54
CA VAL A 216 -13.35 13.76 4.96
C VAL A 216 -11.94 14.14 5.43
N ALA A 217 -10.89 13.43 4.97
CA ALA A 217 -9.52 13.69 5.39
C ALA A 217 -9.05 15.08 4.95
N VAL A 218 -9.30 15.45 3.68
CA VAL A 218 -8.96 16.78 3.16
C VAL A 218 -9.81 17.85 3.84
N ASN A 219 -11.11 17.62 4.03
CA ASN A 219 -12.01 18.56 4.68
C ASN A 219 -11.60 18.86 6.12
N ARG A 220 -11.12 17.87 6.88
CA ARG A 220 -10.60 18.08 8.23
C ARG A 220 -9.39 19.00 8.24
N GLN A 221 -8.42 18.76 7.34
CA GLN A 221 -7.24 19.63 7.24
C GLN A 221 -7.62 21.04 6.79
N ASN A 222 -8.56 21.18 5.84
CA ASN A 222 -9.04 22.46 5.37
C ASN A 222 -9.71 23.26 6.50
N ALA A 223 -10.63 22.64 7.24
CA ALA A 223 -11.31 23.27 8.38
C ALA A 223 -10.32 23.69 9.48
N LEU A 224 -9.35 22.82 9.79
CA LEU A 224 -8.33 23.11 10.79
C LEU A 224 -7.42 24.27 10.36
N ALA A 225 -7.02 24.31 9.09
CA ALA A 225 -6.21 25.38 8.55
C ALA A 225 -6.90 26.75 8.66
N TYR A 226 -8.18 26.85 8.31
CA TYR A 226 -8.98 28.06 8.50
C TYR A 226 -9.09 28.44 9.97
N CYS A 227 -9.35 27.48 10.86
CA CYS A 227 -9.44 27.73 12.31
C CYS A 227 -8.13 28.30 12.87
N LEU A 228 -6.99 27.69 12.53
CA LEU A 228 -5.67 28.13 13.00
C LEU A 228 -5.23 29.43 12.33
N ASN A 229 -5.68 29.71 11.12
CA ASN A 229 -5.51 30.99 10.42
C ASN A 229 -6.46 32.09 10.94
N LYS A 230 -7.29 31.77 11.94
CA LYS A 230 -8.27 32.67 12.59
C LYS A 230 -9.40 33.13 11.67
N ASP A 231 -9.63 32.48 10.54
CA ASP A 231 -10.86 32.65 9.75
C ASP A 231 -11.95 31.72 10.32
N TYR A 232 -12.44 32.10 11.50
CA TYR A 232 -13.43 31.30 12.23
C TYR A 232 -14.77 31.15 11.50
N PRO A 233 -15.30 32.17 10.80
CA PRO A 233 -16.51 32.01 10.03
C PRO A 233 -16.42 30.90 8.98
N THR A 234 -15.31 30.86 8.24
CA THR A 234 -15.08 29.80 7.25
C THR A 234 -14.83 28.46 7.92
N ALA A 235 -14.04 28.43 9.01
CA ALA A 235 -13.81 27.21 9.79
C ALA A 235 -15.13 26.59 10.29
N ILE A 236 -16.04 27.39 10.85
CA ILE A 236 -17.36 26.93 11.29
C ILE A 236 -18.09 26.27 10.12
N GLN A 237 -18.20 26.93 8.98
CA GLN A 237 -18.88 26.38 7.81
C GLN A 237 -18.29 25.01 7.38
N ARG A 238 -16.97 24.89 7.42
CA ARG A 238 -16.26 23.63 7.05
C ARG A 238 -16.51 22.53 8.07
N TYR A 239 -16.45 22.85 9.36
CA TYR A 239 -16.72 21.88 10.42
C TYR A 239 -18.19 21.48 10.49
N GLU A 240 -19.13 22.40 10.33
CA GLU A 240 -20.57 22.09 10.24
C GLU A 240 -20.85 21.12 9.08
N TYR A 241 -20.20 21.31 7.93
CA TYR A 241 -20.28 20.37 6.84
C TYR A 241 -19.79 18.96 7.25
N LEU A 242 -18.66 18.85 7.94
CA LEU A 242 -18.16 17.57 8.44
C LEU A 242 -19.15 16.91 9.42
N VAL A 243 -19.73 17.68 10.33
CA VAL A 243 -20.77 17.20 11.25
C VAL A 243 -21.99 16.70 10.48
N SER A 244 -22.43 17.43 9.44
CA SER A 244 -23.56 17.02 8.59
C SER A 244 -23.31 15.70 7.85
N GLN A 245 -22.04 15.37 7.60
CA GLN A 245 -21.60 14.08 7.01
C GLN A 245 -21.40 12.98 8.07
N GLY A 246 -21.72 13.25 9.33
CA GLY A 246 -21.62 12.29 10.43
C GLY A 246 -20.27 12.27 11.14
N ASP A 247 -19.35 13.21 10.85
CA ASP A 247 -18.09 13.32 11.59
C ASP A 247 -18.32 14.00 12.94
N SER A 248 -18.47 13.19 13.97
CA SER A 248 -18.59 13.61 15.37
C SER A 248 -17.31 13.36 16.18
N SER A 249 -16.14 13.26 15.52
CA SER A 249 -14.86 13.01 16.19
C SER A 249 -14.52 14.13 17.19
N PHE A 250 -13.68 13.79 18.20
CA PHE A 250 -13.12 14.76 19.14
C PHE A 250 -12.59 16.01 18.42
N HIS A 251 -11.75 15.79 17.40
CA HIS A 251 -11.13 16.87 16.64
C HIS A 251 -12.16 17.82 16.02
N THR A 252 -13.17 17.26 15.34
CA THR A 252 -14.21 18.07 14.70
C THR A 252 -15.03 18.85 15.72
N CYS A 253 -15.48 18.21 16.80
CA CYS A 253 -16.26 18.89 17.84
C CYS A 253 -15.42 19.95 18.57
N TYR A 254 -14.17 19.65 18.90
CA TYR A 254 -13.31 20.56 19.64
C TYR A 254 -13.02 21.84 18.85
N TYR A 255 -12.55 21.73 17.61
CA TYR A 255 -12.19 22.92 16.83
C TYR A 255 -13.41 23.69 16.32
N LEU A 256 -14.55 23.03 16.12
CA LEU A 256 -15.81 23.72 15.87
C LEU A 256 -16.23 24.54 17.10
N GLY A 257 -16.16 23.96 18.29
CA GLY A 257 -16.44 24.66 19.53
C GLY A 257 -15.51 25.84 19.78
N ILE A 258 -14.21 25.69 19.54
CA ILE A 258 -13.23 26.79 19.60
C ILE A 258 -13.57 27.91 18.60
N SER A 259 -13.96 27.54 17.37
CA SER A 259 -14.33 28.51 16.33
C SER A 259 -15.60 29.29 16.72
N TYR A 260 -16.61 28.63 17.27
CA TYR A 260 -17.81 29.29 17.79
C TYR A 260 -17.49 30.19 18.98
N TYR A 261 -16.62 29.73 19.89
CA TYR A 261 -16.20 30.58 21.03
C TYR A 261 -15.52 31.86 20.58
N ALA A 262 -14.65 31.75 19.56
CA ALA A 262 -13.97 32.93 19.01
C ALA A 262 -14.92 33.93 18.31
N GLU A 263 -16.05 33.43 17.79
CA GLU A 263 -17.12 34.26 17.20
C GLU A 263 -18.19 34.69 18.23
N GLU A 264 -17.90 34.52 19.53
CA GLU A 264 -18.78 34.90 20.65
C GLU A 264 -20.12 34.15 20.68
N LYS A 265 -20.22 33.01 19.96
CA LYS A 265 -21.40 32.13 19.92
C LYS A 265 -21.28 31.09 21.03
N TYR A 266 -21.42 31.54 22.27
CA TYR A 266 -21.08 30.77 23.48
C TYR A 266 -21.98 29.54 23.70
N TYR A 267 -23.24 29.56 23.27
CA TYR A 267 -24.15 28.43 23.42
C TYR A 267 -23.73 27.29 22.51
N GLU A 268 -23.49 27.56 21.24
CA GLU A 268 -23.03 26.59 20.27
C GLU A 268 -21.63 26.05 20.64
N ALA A 269 -20.75 26.95 21.09
CA ALA A 269 -19.42 26.56 21.58
C ALA A 269 -19.51 25.57 22.73
N HIS A 270 -20.37 25.84 23.74
CA HIS A 270 -20.59 24.94 24.87
C HIS A 270 -21.03 23.55 24.43
N ASP A 271 -22.02 23.46 23.54
CA ASP A 271 -22.57 22.19 23.10
C ASP A 271 -21.52 21.31 22.39
N PHE A 272 -20.71 21.91 21.51
CA PHE A 272 -19.67 21.18 20.78
C PHE A 272 -18.46 20.85 21.69
N LEU A 273 -18.06 21.71 22.60
CA LEU A 273 -16.99 21.42 23.57
C LEU A 273 -17.41 20.33 24.54
N GLU A 274 -18.67 20.31 25.00
CA GLU A 274 -19.21 19.19 25.81
C GLU A 274 -19.28 17.89 25.02
N ALA A 275 -19.60 17.95 23.72
CA ALA A 275 -19.54 16.78 22.85
C ALA A 275 -18.09 16.26 22.72
N ALA A 276 -17.11 17.16 22.54
CA ALA A 276 -15.69 16.77 22.49
C ALA A 276 -15.23 16.12 23.78
N ARG A 277 -15.62 16.67 24.96
CA ARG A 277 -15.25 16.14 26.30
C ARG A 277 -15.71 14.69 26.51
N LYS A 278 -16.79 14.23 25.84
CA LYS A 278 -17.24 12.84 25.92
C LYS A 278 -16.24 11.85 25.31
N TYR A 279 -15.41 12.29 24.35
CA TYR A 279 -14.38 11.47 23.72
C TYR A 279 -13.06 11.52 24.45
N ASP A 280 -12.76 12.60 25.16
CA ASP A 280 -11.55 12.75 25.98
C ASP A 280 -11.90 13.50 27.28
N PRO A 281 -12.37 12.75 28.31
CA PRO A 281 -12.83 13.33 29.58
C PRO A 281 -11.74 14.01 30.41
N GLU A 282 -10.46 13.72 30.11
CA GLU A 282 -9.31 14.23 30.87
C GLU A 282 -8.69 15.48 30.25
N ASN A 283 -9.14 15.93 29.08
CA ASN A 283 -8.60 17.10 28.35
C ASN A 283 -9.36 18.42 28.61
#